data_7d3d7dd77e9873d1d5b085d038fab468
#
_entry.id   7d3d7dd77e9873d1d5b085d038fab468
#
_cell.length_a   1.000
_cell.length_b   1.000
_cell.length_c   1.000
_cell.angle_alpha   90.00
_cell.angle_beta   90.00
_cell.angle_gamma   90.00
#
_symmetry.space_group_name_H-M   'P 1'
#
loop_
_entity.id
_entity.type
_entity.pdbx_description
1 polymer ?
#
loop_
_entity_poly.entity_id
_entity_poly.type
_entity_poly.pdbx_seq_one_letter_code
_entity_poly.pdbx_strand_id
1 'polypeptide(L)'
;DTASSGAECLRLTLTHHYDCILMDHLMPEMDGIECLHALRVQPAGLCQDVPVVALTANAGSDNQLLYRKEGFSGYLAKPVSGALLEAAVLSILPKGLVHLNEEARQSEVEKDILIFEQAQRRSILVTTDSVCDLPESLVKEFGISVCPYYIHTDEGRFLDGQEIQPDELLMHIAGGRKGSSQPPAAEDYERFFAEKLTDAQYVIHISMAKHVSEGYQNALEAAKSFENVTVLDSGHLSSSLGLAVLCAAHMAEHHAAKEEIVEAVKRLEGFISSAFIINSTHMMCQSGRIPKRIQILCDALLLHPVLVLRK
;
A
#
# COMPACT_ATOMS: atom_id res chain seq x y z
N ASP A 1 21.96 -26.12 -7.53
CA ASP A 1 22.65 -26.20 -8.83
C ASP A 1 23.54 -24.97 -9.03
N THR A 2 24.53 -25.10 -9.89
CA THR A 2 25.41 -24.02 -10.29
C THR A 2 25.44 -23.89 -11.81
N ALA A 3 25.43 -22.67 -12.30
CA ALA A 3 25.61 -22.34 -13.72
C ALA A 3 26.92 -21.57 -13.90
N SER A 4 27.68 -21.92 -14.92
CA SER A 4 28.96 -21.29 -15.26
C SER A 4 28.81 -20.02 -16.13
N SER A 5 27.60 -19.76 -16.64
CA SER A 5 27.30 -18.62 -17.51
C SER A 5 25.82 -18.25 -17.48
N GLY A 6 25.46 -17.05 -17.95
CA GLY A 6 24.06 -16.64 -18.13
C GLY A 6 23.27 -17.56 -19.05
N ALA A 7 23.89 -17.99 -20.14
CA ALA A 7 23.25 -18.95 -21.08
C ALA A 7 22.94 -20.30 -20.43
N GLU A 8 23.82 -20.81 -19.56
CA GLU A 8 23.57 -22.02 -18.81
C GLU A 8 22.49 -21.82 -17.74
N CYS A 9 22.46 -20.68 -17.06
CA CYS A 9 21.39 -20.30 -16.14
C CYS A 9 20.03 -20.35 -16.85
N LEU A 10 19.89 -19.71 -18.00
CA LEU A 10 18.67 -19.71 -18.79
C LEU A 10 18.25 -21.12 -19.24
N ARG A 11 19.20 -21.98 -19.56
CA ARG A 11 18.92 -23.39 -19.90
C ARG A 11 18.39 -24.19 -18.71
N LEU A 12 18.99 -24.03 -17.53
CA LEU A 12 18.56 -24.70 -16.31
C LEU A 12 17.14 -24.25 -15.88
N THR A 13 16.83 -22.97 -15.96
CA THR A 13 15.54 -22.39 -15.58
C THR A 13 14.39 -22.73 -16.54
N LEU A 14 14.67 -23.32 -17.69
CA LEU A 14 13.65 -23.94 -18.56
C LEU A 14 13.18 -25.32 -18.05
N THR A 15 14.03 -26.03 -17.31
CA THR A 15 13.78 -27.41 -16.93
C THR A 15 13.60 -27.60 -15.43
N HIS A 16 14.08 -26.65 -14.62
CA HIS A 16 14.03 -26.72 -13.16
C HIS A 16 13.46 -25.40 -12.61
N HIS A 17 12.60 -25.53 -11.61
CA HIS A 17 12.15 -24.40 -10.80
C HIS A 17 13.11 -24.23 -9.62
N TYR A 18 13.50 -22.99 -9.36
CA TYR A 18 14.32 -22.58 -8.23
C TYR A 18 13.54 -21.58 -7.38
N ASP A 19 13.72 -21.60 -6.07
CA ASP A 19 13.06 -20.67 -5.16
C ASP A 19 13.84 -19.35 -4.99
N CYS A 20 15.13 -19.34 -5.34
CA CYS A 20 16.00 -18.16 -5.35
C CYS A 20 17.19 -18.38 -6.30
N ILE A 21 17.64 -17.34 -6.95
CA ILE A 21 18.81 -17.36 -7.83
C ILE A 21 19.84 -16.33 -7.33
N LEU A 22 21.06 -16.76 -7.13
CA LEU A 22 22.21 -15.90 -6.86
C LEU A 22 22.95 -15.68 -8.18
N MET A 23 23.04 -14.42 -8.61
CA MET A 23 23.55 -14.10 -9.95
C MET A 23 24.76 -13.17 -9.87
N ASP A 24 25.88 -13.58 -10.41
CA ASP A 24 27.03 -12.68 -10.53
C ASP A 24 26.70 -11.54 -11.50
N HIS A 25 27.01 -10.31 -11.09
CA HIS A 25 26.83 -9.15 -11.96
C HIS A 25 27.78 -9.21 -13.17
N LEU A 26 29.06 -9.53 -12.94
CA LEU A 26 30.07 -9.55 -14.00
C LEU A 26 30.29 -10.99 -14.48
N MET A 27 29.64 -11.36 -15.56
CA MET A 27 29.83 -12.65 -16.24
C MET A 27 30.31 -12.39 -17.70
N PRO A 28 31.09 -13.31 -18.26
CA PRO A 28 31.48 -13.25 -19.68
C PRO A 28 30.27 -13.43 -20.59
N GLU A 29 30.27 -12.83 -21.76
CA GLU A 29 29.29 -12.91 -22.85
C GLU A 29 27.91 -12.31 -22.53
N MET A 30 27.36 -12.56 -21.36
CA MET A 30 26.07 -12.06 -20.87
C MET A 30 26.24 -11.67 -19.43
N ASP A 31 26.07 -10.40 -19.09
CA ASP A 31 26.15 -9.95 -17.69
C ASP A 31 24.90 -10.33 -16.88
N GLY A 32 24.96 -10.08 -15.56
CA GLY A 32 23.87 -10.47 -14.67
C GLY A 32 22.57 -9.70 -14.92
N ILE A 33 22.64 -8.46 -15.40
CA ILE A 33 21.45 -7.64 -15.73
C ILE A 33 20.80 -8.18 -16.99
N GLU A 34 21.61 -8.43 -18.04
CA GLU A 34 21.11 -9.03 -19.29
C GLU A 34 20.50 -10.41 -19.05
N CYS A 35 21.15 -11.22 -18.21
CA CYS A 35 20.65 -12.54 -17.83
C CYS A 35 19.32 -12.44 -17.06
N LEU A 36 19.19 -11.51 -16.12
CA LEU A 36 17.94 -11.28 -15.39
C LEU A 36 16.81 -10.87 -16.34
N HIS A 37 17.07 -9.93 -17.25
CA HIS A 37 16.05 -9.50 -18.22
C HIS A 37 15.61 -10.65 -19.14
N ALA A 38 16.57 -11.45 -19.62
CA ALA A 38 16.27 -12.64 -20.43
C ALA A 38 15.45 -13.67 -19.64
N LEU A 39 15.77 -13.89 -18.36
CA LEU A 39 15.04 -14.76 -17.45
C LEU A 39 13.58 -14.33 -17.29
N ARG A 40 13.33 -13.03 -17.10
CA ARG A 40 11.98 -12.46 -16.88
C ARG A 40 11.05 -12.64 -18.10
N VAL A 41 11.60 -12.68 -19.31
CA VAL A 41 10.83 -12.81 -20.56
C VAL A 41 11.00 -14.18 -21.23
N GLN A 42 11.63 -15.13 -20.56
CA GLN A 42 11.96 -16.45 -21.12
C GLN A 42 10.68 -17.25 -21.43
N PRO A 43 10.38 -17.56 -22.72
CA PRO A 43 9.19 -18.35 -23.05
C PRO A 43 9.23 -19.73 -22.38
N ALA A 44 8.16 -20.11 -21.69
CA ALA A 44 8.05 -21.35 -20.93
C ALA A 44 9.10 -21.50 -19.79
N GLY A 45 9.75 -20.42 -19.36
CA GLY A 45 10.67 -20.41 -18.21
C GLY A 45 9.92 -20.66 -16.91
N LEU A 46 10.49 -21.51 -16.04
CA LEU A 46 9.90 -21.88 -14.77
C LEU A 46 10.27 -20.90 -13.63
N CYS A 47 11.15 -19.92 -13.90
CA CYS A 47 11.73 -19.02 -12.91
C CYS A 47 11.56 -17.54 -13.26
N GLN A 48 10.53 -17.18 -14.03
CA GLN A 48 10.30 -15.79 -14.46
C GLN A 48 10.08 -14.83 -13.30
N ASP A 49 9.43 -15.28 -12.20
CA ASP A 49 9.06 -14.48 -11.03
C ASP A 49 9.93 -14.77 -9.79
N VAL A 50 10.94 -15.63 -9.94
CA VAL A 50 11.80 -16.07 -8.83
C VAL A 50 12.70 -14.91 -8.36
N PRO A 51 12.90 -14.74 -7.03
CA PRO A 51 13.82 -13.75 -6.50
C PRO A 51 15.26 -13.99 -7.01
N VAL A 52 15.90 -12.92 -7.51
CA VAL A 52 17.28 -12.94 -7.97
C VAL A 52 18.12 -11.94 -7.18
N VAL A 53 19.19 -12.41 -6.56
CA VAL A 53 20.14 -11.57 -5.78
C VAL A 53 21.42 -11.40 -6.58
N ALA A 54 21.82 -10.14 -6.78
CA ALA A 54 23.08 -9.83 -7.46
C ALA A 54 24.29 -10.10 -6.54
N LEU A 55 25.31 -10.73 -7.04
CA LEU A 55 26.62 -10.82 -6.41
C LEU A 55 27.54 -9.81 -7.09
N THR A 56 28.11 -8.85 -6.33
CA THR A 56 28.87 -7.73 -6.91
C THR A 56 30.16 -7.46 -6.18
N ALA A 57 31.20 -7.05 -6.89
CA ALA A 57 32.43 -6.55 -6.29
C ALA A 57 32.31 -5.09 -5.81
N ASN A 58 31.27 -4.35 -6.23
CA ASN A 58 31.08 -2.94 -5.90
C ASN A 58 29.68 -2.69 -5.35
N ALA A 59 29.59 -2.37 -4.05
CA ALA A 59 28.36 -2.12 -3.30
C ALA A 59 28.06 -0.62 -3.09
N GLY A 60 28.65 0.28 -3.90
CA GLY A 60 28.41 1.72 -3.80
C GLY A 60 26.94 2.11 -4.06
N SER A 61 26.54 3.29 -3.55
CA SER A 61 25.17 3.80 -3.62
C SER A 61 24.56 3.80 -5.04
N ASP A 62 25.38 4.09 -6.04
CA ASP A 62 24.93 4.14 -7.43
C ASP A 62 24.55 2.76 -7.98
N ASN A 63 25.28 1.72 -7.56
CA ASN A 63 24.97 0.34 -7.94
C ASN A 63 23.75 -0.20 -7.21
N GLN A 64 23.46 0.26 -6.00
CA GLN A 64 22.26 -0.11 -5.26
C GLN A 64 20.99 0.35 -6.01
N LEU A 65 21.00 1.61 -6.48
CA LEU A 65 19.90 2.16 -7.28
C LEU A 65 19.75 1.42 -8.62
N LEU A 66 20.88 1.05 -9.24
CA LEU A 66 20.89 0.28 -10.48
C LEU A 66 20.22 -1.08 -10.29
N TYR A 67 20.67 -1.90 -9.33
CA TYR A 67 20.10 -3.24 -9.12
C TYR A 67 18.62 -3.21 -8.81
N ARG A 68 18.19 -2.24 -7.99
CA ARG A 68 16.77 -2.04 -7.69
C ARG A 68 15.96 -1.69 -8.93
N LYS A 69 16.47 -0.79 -9.78
CA LYS A 69 15.82 -0.37 -11.02
C LYS A 69 15.72 -1.52 -12.03
N GLU A 70 16.76 -2.35 -12.12
CA GLU A 70 16.81 -3.47 -13.05
C GLU A 70 16.02 -4.71 -12.57
N GLY A 71 15.47 -4.69 -11.33
CA GLY A 71 14.55 -5.72 -10.85
C GLY A 71 15.21 -6.87 -10.09
N PHE A 72 16.41 -6.67 -9.55
CA PHE A 72 16.98 -7.62 -8.57
C PHE A 72 16.24 -7.52 -7.24
N SER A 73 16.14 -8.64 -6.53
CA SER A 73 15.54 -8.71 -5.19
C SER A 73 16.47 -8.23 -4.09
N GLY A 74 17.75 -8.13 -4.37
CA GLY A 74 18.77 -7.67 -3.46
C GLY A 74 20.16 -7.79 -4.08
N TYR A 75 21.19 -7.44 -3.32
CA TYR A 75 22.57 -7.66 -3.72
C TYR A 75 23.43 -8.04 -2.52
N LEU A 76 24.54 -8.74 -2.80
CA LEU A 76 25.58 -9.09 -1.84
C LEU A 76 26.94 -8.63 -2.37
N ALA A 77 27.69 -7.93 -1.52
CA ALA A 77 29.05 -7.52 -1.85
C ALA A 77 30.01 -8.71 -1.71
N LYS A 78 30.86 -8.93 -2.70
CA LYS A 78 31.95 -9.90 -2.63
C LYS A 78 33.11 -9.32 -1.82
N PRO A 79 33.78 -10.08 -0.94
CA PRO A 79 33.60 -11.53 -0.70
C PRO A 79 32.39 -11.85 0.17
N VAL A 80 31.58 -12.81 -0.25
CA VAL A 80 30.37 -13.24 0.47
C VAL A 80 30.73 -14.30 1.51
N SER A 81 30.45 -14.05 2.80
CA SER A 81 30.57 -15.06 3.85
C SER A 81 29.38 -16.02 3.84
N GLY A 82 29.56 -17.23 4.35
CA GLY A 82 28.46 -18.20 4.46
C GLY A 82 27.28 -17.69 5.28
N ALA A 83 27.57 -17.00 6.38
CA ALA A 83 26.53 -16.41 7.25
C ALA A 83 25.75 -15.29 6.54
N LEU A 84 26.43 -14.45 5.75
CA LEU A 84 25.81 -13.40 4.96
C LEU A 84 24.91 -13.97 3.87
N LEU A 85 25.37 -15.03 3.20
CA LEU A 85 24.62 -15.73 2.19
C LEU A 85 23.35 -16.39 2.76
N GLU A 86 23.50 -17.08 3.90
CA GLU A 86 22.39 -17.72 4.60
C GLU A 86 21.32 -16.72 5.02
N ALA A 87 21.74 -15.62 5.64
CA ALA A 87 20.83 -14.57 6.07
C ALA A 87 20.09 -13.93 4.87
N ALA A 88 20.78 -13.69 3.73
CA ALA A 88 20.17 -13.17 2.52
C ALA A 88 19.10 -14.12 1.96
N VAL A 89 19.42 -15.41 1.86
CA VAL A 89 18.51 -16.44 1.36
C VAL A 89 17.29 -16.58 2.28
N LEU A 90 17.50 -16.60 3.61
CA LEU A 90 16.44 -16.72 4.61
C LEU A 90 15.44 -15.55 4.58
N SER A 91 15.91 -14.35 4.26
CA SER A 91 15.04 -13.17 4.21
C SER A 91 14.22 -13.07 2.91
N ILE A 92 14.60 -13.79 1.87
CA ILE A 92 13.96 -13.77 0.55
C ILE A 92 12.98 -14.94 0.38
N LEU A 93 13.31 -16.09 0.97
CA LEU A 93 12.48 -17.29 0.84
C LEU A 93 11.14 -17.14 1.60
N PRO A 94 10.05 -17.67 1.04
CA PRO A 94 8.77 -17.77 1.75
C PRO A 94 8.93 -18.51 3.08
N LYS A 95 8.33 -18.00 4.15
CA LYS A 95 8.43 -18.56 5.51
C LYS A 95 8.08 -20.05 5.59
N GLY A 96 7.23 -20.56 4.71
CA GLY A 96 6.84 -21.97 4.64
C GLY A 96 7.93 -22.92 4.11
N LEU A 97 8.97 -22.39 3.46
CA LEU A 97 10.12 -23.16 2.95
C LEU A 97 11.33 -23.14 3.88
N VAL A 98 11.26 -22.34 4.96
CA VAL A 98 12.37 -22.14 5.89
C VAL A 98 12.14 -22.92 7.17
N HIS A 99 12.98 -23.93 7.43
CA HIS A 99 13.05 -24.65 8.68
C HIS A 99 14.33 -24.27 9.44
N LEU A 100 14.19 -23.36 10.41
CA LEU A 100 15.31 -22.91 11.23
C LEU A 100 15.54 -23.84 12.42
N ASN A 101 16.78 -24.28 12.63
CA ASN A 101 17.22 -24.81 13.92
C ASN A 101 17.29 -23.64 14.94
N GLU A 102 16.76 -23.85 16.14
CA GLU A 102 16.65 -22.81 17.19
C GLU A 102 18.00 -22.19 17.62
N GLU A 103 19.13 -22.83 17.30
CA GLU A 103 20.46 -22.34 17.62
C GLU A 103 21.00 -21.22 16.70
N ALA A 104 20.35 -20.97 15.57
CA ALA A 104 20.80 -19.99 14.56
C ALA A 104 20.30 -18.55 14.79
N ARG A 105 19.57 -18.29 15.87
CA ARG A 105 18.86 -16.99 16.10
C ARG A 105 19.71 -15.83 16.55
N GLN A 106 21.03 -15.97 16.73
CA GLN A 106 21.89 -14.90 17.26
C GLN A 106 23.13 -14.71 16.41
N SER A 107 23.05 -14.00 15.31
CA SER A 107 24.23 -13.37 14.70
C SER A 107 23.91 -11.95 14.23
N GLU A 108 24.79 -11.02 14.59
CA GLU A 108 24.74 -9.58 14.26
C GLU A 108 24.95 -9.26 12.75
N VAL A 109 24.42 -10.07 11.85
CA VAL A 109 24.69 -10.00 10.42
C VAL A 109 23.74 -9.04 9.67
N GLU A 110 22.85 -8.35 10.37
CA GLU A 110 21.82 -7.50 9.74
C GLU A 110 22.34 -6.22 9.05
N LYS A 111 23.60 -5.83 9.25
CA LYS A 111 24.09 -4.53 8.77
C LYS A 111 24.63 -4.52 7.34
N ASP A 112 24.96 -5.67 6.76
CA ASP A 112 25.61 -5.75 5.45
C ASP A 112 24.75 -6.36 4.33
N ILE A 113 23.50 -6.71 4.62
CA ILE A 113 22.56 -7.23 3.65
C ILE A 113 21.54 -6.15 3.31
N LEU A 114 21.72 -5.52 2.16
CA LEU A 114 20.67 -4.69 1.58
C LEU A 114 19.84 -5.58 0.66
N ILE A 115 18.78 -6.12 1.22
CA ILE A 115 17.71 -6.75 0.46
C ILE A 115 16.78 -5.63 0.05
N PHE A 116 16.72 -5.41 -1.25
CA PHE A 116 15.60 -4.65 -1.75
C PHE A 116 14.38 -5.55 -1.48
N GLU A 117 13.49 -5.13 -0.59
CA GLU A 117 12.13 -5.62 -0.71
C GLU A 117 11.80 -5.50 -2.19
N GLN A 118 11.79 -6.63 -2.90
CA GLN A 118 11.07 -6.64 -4.14
C GLN A 118 9.69 -6.16 -3.73
N ALA A 119 9.39 -4.97 -4.18
CA ALA A 119 8.04 -4.74 -4.62
C ALA A 119 7.80 -5.79 -5.72
N GLN A 120 7.53 -7.06 -5.34
CA GLN A 120 6.68 -7.90 -6.17
C GLN A 120 5.49 -7.00 -6.40
N ARG A 121 5.38 -6.50 -7.63
CA ARG A 121 4.22 -5.69 -8.03
C ARG A 121 3.03 -6.46 -7.52
N ARG A 122 2.42 -5.96 -6.46
CA ARG A 122 1.29 -6.66 -5.86
C ARG A 122 0.30 -6.93 -6.97
N SER A 123 -0.26 -8.13 -7.02
CA SER A 123 -1.32 -8.39 -8.01
C SER A 123 -2.43 -7.35 -7.86
N ILE A 124 -2.81 -7.07 -6.61
CA ILE A 124 -3.82 -6.05 -6.27
C ILE A 124 -3.32 -5.24 -5.07
N LEU A 125 -3.34 -3.91 -5.20
CA LEU A 125 -3.14 -2.97 -4.11
C LEU A 125 -4.48 -2.34 -3.73
N VAL A 126 -4.84 -2.43 -2.47
CA VAL A 126 -6.02 -1.74 -1.95
C VAL A 126 -5.62 -0.36 -1.47
N THR A 127 -6.35 0.65 -1.93
CA THR A 127 -6.16 2.05 -1.54
C THR A 127 -7.47 2.65 -1.03
N THR A 128 -7.39 3.71 -0.26
CA THR A 128 -8.56 4.38 0.31
C THR A 128 -8.28 5.86 0.60
N ASP A 129 -9.30 6.59 1.01
CA ASP A 129 -9.20 7.97 1.48
C ASP A 129 -8.75 8.02 2.96
N SER A 130 -8.10 9.12 3.40
CA SER A 130 -7.64 9.29 4.80
C SER A 130 -8.78 9.24 5.83
N VAL A 131 -9.99 9.54 5.40
CA VAL A 131 -11.22 9.48 6.23
C VAL A 131 -11.67 8.05 6.56
N CYS A 132 -10.86 7.03 6.30
CA CYS A 132 -11.11 5.64 6.72
C CYS A 132 -10.86 5.40 8.21
N ASP A 133 -10.14 6.30 8.88
CA ASP A 133 -9.79 6.25 10.31
C ASP A 133 -9.15 4.93 10.73
N LEU A 134 -8.38 4.30 9.85
CA LEU A 134 -7.62 3.10 10.16
C LEU A 134 -6.37 3.46 10.97
N PRO A 135 -6.07 2.72 12.05
CA PRO A 135 -4.79 2.85 12.73
C PRO A 135 -3.61 2.59 11.78
N GLU A 136 -2.55 3.36 11.95
CA GLU A 136 -1.34 3.24 11.12
C GLU A 136 -0.75 1.82 11.14
N SER A 137 -0.87 1.12 12.27
CA SER A 137 -0.46 -0.29 12.40
C SER A 137 -1.18 -1.20 11.41
N LEU A 138 -2.50 -1.05 11.25
CA LEU A 138 -3.28 -1.85 10.30
C LEU A 138 -3.01 -1.43 8.85
N VAL A 139 -2.84 -0.12 8.60
CA VAL A 139 -2.45 0.38 7.26
C VAL A 139 -1.13 -0.24 6.81
N LYS A 140 -0.14 -0.33 7.70
CA LYS A 140 1.15 -0.96 7.43
C LYS A 140 1.05 -2.48 7.33
N GLU A 141 0.36 -3.12 8.25
CA GLU A 141 0.20 -4.58 8.30
C GLU A 141 -0.39 -5.13 7.01
N PHE A 142 -1.48 -4.53 6.52
CA PHE A 142 -2.16 -4.94 5.28
C PHE A 142 -1.63 -4.23 4.03
N GLY A 143 -0.63 -3.34 4.19
CA GLY A 143 -0.02 -2.59 3.11
C GLY A 143 -1.01 -1.78 2.29
N ILE A 144 -1.99 -1.17 2.97
CA ILE A 144 -2.99 -0.28 2.40
C ILE A 144 -2.31 1.07 2.08
N SER A 145 -2.65 1.68 0.95
CA SER A 145 -2.20 3.04 0.64
C SER A 145 -3.34 4.03 0.81
N VAL A 146 -3.07 5.11 1.52
CA VAL A 146 -4.06 6.12 1.89
C VAL A 146 -3.84 7.38 1.07
N CYS A 147 -4.89 7.83 0.37
CA CYS A 147 -4.92 9.12 -0.32
C CYS A 147 -5.39 10.20 0.68
N PRO A 148 -4.55 11.20 1.01
CA PRO A 148 -4.89 12.18 2.02
C PRO A 148 -5.91 13.19 1.50
N TYR A 149 -6.89 13.54 2.33
CA TYR A 149 -7.71 14.72 2.13
C TYR A 149 -6.91 15.98 2.46
N TYR A 150 -7.40 17.12 2.05
CA TYR A 150 -6.85 18.42 2.42
C TYR A 150 -7.61 18.99 3.63
N ILE A 151 -6.86 19.46 4.61
CA ILE A 151 -7.39 20.22 5.74
C ILE A 151 -7.03 21.69 5.53
N HIS A 152 -8.04 22.53 5.48
CA HIS A 152 -7.89 23.98 5.35
C HIS A 152 -8.08 24.63 6.72
N THR A 153 -7.13 25.44 7.12
CA THR A 153 -7.17 26.29 8.30
C THR A 153 -6.87 27.74 7.89
N ASP A 154 -6.92 28.66 8.84
CA ASP A 154 -6.45 30.04 8.64
C ASP A 154 -4.92 30.13 8.47
N GLU A 155 -4.17 29.08 8.79
CA GLU A 155 -2.72 28.98 8.61
C GLU A 155 -2.31 28.38 7.26
N GLY A 156 -3.21 27.71 6.56
CA GLY A 156 -2.92 27.13 5.25
C GLY A 156 -3.73 25.89 4.90
N ARG A 157 -3.23 25.16 3.92
CA ARG A 157 -3.76 23.87 3.45
C ARG A 157 -2.74 22.78 3.75
N PHE A 158 -3.18 21.74 4.40
CA PHE A 158 -2.36 20.63 4.91
C PHE A 158 -2.92 19.29 4.45
N LEU A 159 -2.06 18.29 4.29
CA LEU A 159 -2.45 16.91 4.03
C LEU A 159 -2.84 16.22 5.34
N ASP A 160 -4.06 15.68 5.37
CA ASP A 160 -4.64 14.97 6.52
C ASP A 160 -3.81 13.75 6.92
N GLY A 161 -3.42 13.69 8.20
CA GLY A 161 -2.63 12.62 8.77
C GLY A 161 -1.14 12.62 8.37
N GLN A 162 -0.72 13.52 7.47
CA GLN A 162 0.68 13.67 7.04
C GLN A 162 1.30 14.98 7.51
N GLU A 163 0.67 16.11 7.18
CA GLU A 163 1.15 17.46 7.50
C GLU A 163 0.42 18.07 8.70
N ILE A 164 -0.74 17.55 9.05
CA ILE A 164 -1.50 17.91 10.25
C ILE A 164 -2.10 16.66 10.88
N GLN A 165 -1.91 16.54 12.20
CA GLN A 165 -2.48 15.42 12.97
C GLN A 165 -3.84 15.82 13.57
N PRO A 166 -4.74 14.84 13.88
CA PRO A 166 -6.04 15.09 14.45
C PRO A 166 -6.00 15.94 15.74
N ASP A 167 -5.03 15.69 16.61
CA ASP A 167 -4.89 16.43 17.86
C ASP A 167 -4.52 17.92 17.64
N GLU A 168 -3.69 18.20 16.64
CA GLU A 168 -3.32 19.55 16.25
C GLU A 168 -4.53 20.32 15.70
N LEU A 169 -5.31 19.68 14.84
CA LEU A 169 -6.56 20.25 14.31
C LEU A 169 -7.59 20.48 15.43
N LEU A 170 -7.72 19.55 16.38
CA LEU A 170 -8.62 19.71 17.53
C LEU A 170 -8.19 20.88 18.43
N MET A 171 -6.89 21.04 18.71
CA MET A 171 -6.37 22.20 19.45
C MET A 171 -6.62 23.52 18.70
N HIS A 172 -6.44 23.52 17.38
CA HIS A 172 -6.72 24.68 16.53
C HIS A 172 -8.20 25.11 16.63
N ILE A 173 -9.12 24.15 16.53
CA ILE A 173 -10.57 24.38 16.62
C ILE A 173 -10.96 24.80 18.06
N ALA A 174 -10.39 24.17 19.08
CA ALA A 174 -10.64 24.52 20.48
C ALA A 174 -10.19 25.96 20.81
N GLY A 175 -9.19 26.46 20.10
CA GLY A 175 -8.76 27.89 20.13
C GLY A 175 -9.74 28.85 19.43
N GLY A 176 -10.90 28.37 18.97
CA GLY A 176 -11.92 29.20 18.30
C GLY A 176 -11.63 29.48 16.82
N ARG A 177 -10.62 28.84 16.25
CA ARG A 177 -10.23 28.97 14.84
C ARG A 177 -11.06 28.01 13.96
N LYS A 178 -11.07 28.26 12.67
CA LYS A 178 -11.87 27.47 11.71
C LYS A 178 -11.02 26.42 11.03
N GLY A 179 -11.62 25.25 10.81
CA GLY A 179 -11.07 24.18 10.00
C GLY A 179 -12.13 23.60 9.08
N SER A 180 -11.76 23.19 7.88
CA SER A 180 -12.61 22.46 6.94
C SER A 180 -11.80 21.41 6.19
N SER A 181 -12.45 20.36 5.72
CA SER A 181 -11.83 19.33 4.89
C SER A 181 -12.30 19.45 3.45
N GLN A 182 -11.42 19.09 2.51
CA GLN A 182 -11.70 19.03 1.08
C GLN A 182 -11.15 17.72 0.52
N PRO A 183 -11.91 16.98 -0.33
CA PRO A 183 -11.39 15.84 -1.02
C PRO A 183 -10.29 16.24 -2.02
N PRO A 184 -9.38 15.32 -2.38
CA PRO A 184 -8.46 15.49 -3.49
C PRO A 184 -9.23 15.78 -4.79
N ALA A 185 -8.65 16.59 -5.67
CA ALA A 185 -9.16 16.78 -7.02
C ALA A 185 -8.87 15.56 -7.90
N ALA A 186 -9.47 15.48 -9.10
CA ALA A 186 -9.24 14.37 -10.00
C ALA A 186 -7.75 14.22 -10.38
N GLU A 187 -7.05 15.34 -10.58
CA GLU A 187 -5.61 15.36 -10.90
C GLU A 187 -4.74 14.85 -9.74
N ASP A 188 -5.18 15.04 -8.48
CA ASP A 188 -4.48 14.51 -7.30
C ASP A 188 -4.63 12.98 -7.23
N TYR A 189 -5.84 12.46 -7.48
CA TYR A 189 -6.08 11.03 -7.57
C TYR A 189 -5.34 10.39 -8.76
N GLU A 190 -5.28 11.06 -9.91
CA GLU A 190 -4.55 10.56 -11.08
C GLU A 190 -3.07 10.38 -10.76
N ARG A 191 -2.43 11.37 -10.12
CA ARG A 191 -1.03 11.25 -9.66
C ARG A 191 -0.86 10.14 -8.64
N PHE A 192 -1.79 10.03 -7.68
CA PHE A 192 -1.79 8.97 -6.68
C PHE A 192 -1.90 7.59 -7.32
N PHE A 193 -2.83 7.36 -8.22
CA PHE A 193 -2.98 6.07 -8.90
C PHE A 193 -1.78 5.73 -9.78
N ALA A 194 -1.24 6.70 -10.51
CA ALA A 194 -0.04 6.51 -11.32
C ALA A 194 1.16 6.05 -10.46
N GLU A 195 1.36 6.68 -9.29
CA GLU A 195 2.38 6.28 -8.32
C GLU A 195 2.14 4.85 -7.81
N LYS A 196 0.91 4.52 -7.40
CA LYS A 196 0.62 3.19 -6.82
C LYS A 196 0.66 2.06 -7.85
N LEU A 197 0.45 2.36 -9.11
CA LEU A 197 0.63 1.42 -10.21
C LEU A 197 2.10 1.11 -10.53
N THR A 198 3.06 1.82 -9.95
CA THR A 198 4.47 1.40 -10.00
C THR A 198 4.71 0.13 -9.16
N ASP A 199 3.96 -0.01 -8.07
CA ASP A 199 4.13 -1.06 -7.05
C ASP A 199 3.08 -2.18 -7.18
N ALA A 200 2.05 -2.00 -8.01
CA ALA A 200 0.97 -2.96 -8.19
C ALA A 200 0.57 -3.14 -9.65
N GLN A 201 0.05 -4.31 -10.00
CA GLN A 201 -0.53 -4.59 -11.30
C GLN A 201 -1.93 -3.99 -11.43
N TYR A 202 -2.67 -3.95 -10.32
CA TYR A 202 -4.03 -3.46 -10.23
C TYR A 202 -4.25 -2.68 -8.93
N VAL A 203 -5.02 -1.60 -9.01
CA VAL A 203 -5.43 -0.80 -7.84
C VAL A 203 -6.94 -0.89 -7.65
N ILE A 204 -7.37 -1.24 -6.44
CA ILE A 204 -8.76 -1.10 -5.99
C ILE A 204 -8.81 0.03 -4.98
N HIS A 205 -9.41 1.16 -5.37
CA HIS A 205 -9.63 2.30 -4.49
C HIS A 205 -11.04 2.25 -3.89
N ILE A 206 -11.12 2.22 -2.57
CA ILE A 206 -12.39 2.22 -1.84
C ILE A 206 -12.58 3.60 -1.23
N SER A 207 -13.49 4.37 -1.81
CA SER A 207 -13.73 5.75 -1.42
C SER A 207 -14.88 5.87 -0.42
N MET A 208 -14.87 7.00 0.30
CA MET A 208 -15.98 7.39 1.16
C MET A 208 -17.28 7.49 0.34
N ALA A 209 -18.42 7.31 1.04
CA ALA A 209 -19.76 7.37 0.46
C ALA A 209 -19.96 8.58 -0.46
N LYS A 210 -20.33 8.33 -1.71
CA LYS A 210 -20.49 9.35 -2.77
C LYS A 210 -21.49 10.47 -2.45
N HIS A 211 -22.44 10.22 -1.55
CA HIS A 211 -23.44 11.23 -1.13
C HIS A 211 -22.93 12.12 0.02
N VAL A 212 -21.74 11.82 0.57
CA VAL A 212 -21.14 12.58 1.67
C VAL A 212 -20.04 13.51 1.16
N SER A 213 -19.31 13.09 0.11
CA SER A 213 -18.16 13.82 -0.44
C SER A 213 -18.07 13.66 -1.95
N GLU A 214 -17.47 14.64 -2.61
CA GLU A 214 -17.11 14.58 -4.03
C GLU A 214 -15.90 13.65 -4.31
N GLY A 215 -15.20 13.16 -3.27
CA GLY A 215 -13.99 12.33 -3.40
C GLY A 215 -14.20 11.12 -4.30
N TYR A 216 -15.30 10.39 -4.13
CA TYR A 216 -15.64 9.27 -5.00
C TYR A 216 -15.74 9.67 -6.48
N GLN A 217 -16.40 10.79 -6.78
CA GLN A 217 -16.58 11.24 -8.15
C GLN A 217 -15.25 11.69 -8.77
N ASN A 218 -14.41 12.37 -7.98
CA ASN A 218 -13.08 12.79 -8.41
C ASN A 218 -12.16 11.59 -8.67
N ALA A 219 -12.17 10.60 -7.76
CA ALA A 219 -11.42 9.36 -7.94
C ALA A 219 -11.90 8.55 -9.16
N LEU A 220 -13.22 8.53 -9.40
CA LEU A 220 -13.81 7.85 -10.57
C LEU A 220 -13.42 8.55 -11.89
N GLU A 221 -13.35 9.87 -11.90
CA GLU A 221 -12.90 10.64 -13.05
C GLU A 221 -11.42 10.33 -13.36
N ALA A 222 -10.56 10.38 -12.33
CA ALA A 222 -9.14 10.04 -12.44
C ALA A 222 -8.91 8.61 -12.96
N ALA A 223 -9.72 7.65 -12.49
CA ALA A 223 -9.60 6.25 -12.88
C ALA A 223 -9.83 6.00 -14.38
N LYS A 224 -10.48 6.92 -15.10
CA LYS A 224 -10.68 6.80 -16.57
C LYS A 224 -9.38 6.81 -17.35
N SER A 225 -8.31 7.36 -16.79
CA SER A 225 -6.98 7.37 -17.40
C SER A 225 -6.24 6.03 -17.29
N PHE A 226 -6.82 5.02 -16.59
CA PHE A 226 -6.16 3.76 -16.29
C PHE A 226 -7.07 2.56 -16.55
N GLU A 227 -6.55 1.52 -17.20
CA GLU A 227 -7.28 0.26 -17.42
C GLU A 227 -7.29 -0.65 -16.17
N ASN A 228 -6.36 -0.42 -15.25
CA ASN A 228 -6.07 -1.25 -14.11
C ASN A 228 -6.35 -0.56 -12.75
N VAL A 229 -7.26 0.41 -12.73
CA VAL A 229 -7.79 1.03 -11.52
C VAL A 229 -9.30 0.79 -11.44
N THR A 230 -9.77 0.34 -10.29
CA THR A 230 -11.22 0.27 -9.99
C THR A 230 -11.50 1.12 -8.76
N VAL A 231 -12.50 2.00 -8.88
CA VAL A 231 -12.99 2.83 -7.76
C VAL A 231 -14.33 2.30 -7.29
N LEU A 232 -14.44 2.07 -5.98
CA LEU A 232 -15.65 1.57 -5.33
C LEU A 232 -16.21 2.60 -4.37
N ASP A 233 -17.51 2.82 -4.43
CA ASP A 233 -18.26 3.53 -3.38
C ASP A 233 -18.47 2.57 -2.21
N SER A 234 -17.94 2.90 -1.04
CA SER A 234 -18.17 2.08 0.15
C SER A 234 -19.60 2.21 0.71
N GLY A 235 -20.30 3.28 0.39
CA GLY A 235 -21.53 3.68 1.06
C GLY A 235 -21.33 4.12 2.52
N HIS A 236 -20.10 4.22 3.01
CA HIS A 236 -19.72 4.43 4.39
C HIS A 236 -18.66 5.53 4.54
N LEU A 237 -18.36 5.88 5.80
CA LEU A 237 -17.25 6.78 6.18
C LEU A 237 -16.63 6.28 7.50
N SER A 238 -15.46 6.82 7.86
CA SER A 238 -14.77 6.54 9.12
C SER A 238 -14.50 5.02 9.30
N SER A 239 -14.63 4.49 10.50
CA SER A 239 -14.36 3.08 10.83
C SER A 239 -15.18 2.09 9.99
N SER A 240 -16.36 2.45 9.51
CA SER A 240 -17.17 1.60 8.64
C SER A 240 -16.58 1.49 7.22
N LEU A 241 -16.01 2.57 6.70
CA LEU A 241 -15.18 2.53 5.49
C LEU A 241 -13.93 1.69 5.75
N GLY A 242 -13.26 1.90 6.90
CA GLY A 242 -12.08 1.14 7.30
C GLY A 242 -12.33 -0.37 7.33
N LEU A 243 -13.50 -0.84 7.81
CA LEU A 243 -13.86 -2.26 7.78
C LEU A 243 -13.96 -2.82 6.35
N ALA A 244 -14.54 -2.07 5.42
CA ALA A 244 -14.62 -2.49 4.02
C ALA A 244 -13.22 -2.56 3.37
N VAL A 245 -12.35 -1.60 3.70
CA VAL A 245 -10.96 -1.54 3.24
C VAL A 245 -10.14 -2.71 3.79
N LEU A 246 -10.25 -3.01 5.09
CA LEU A 246 -9.56 -4.16 5.70
C LEU A 246 -10.02 -5.49 5.10
N CYS A 247 -11.32 -5.66 4.85
CA CYS A 247 -11.82 -6.86 4.19
C CYS A 247 -11.20 -7.03 2.80
N ALA A 248 -11.19 -5.97 2.00
CA ALA A 248 -10.61 -6.00 0.66
C ALA A 248 -9.09 -6.27 0.70
N ALA A 249 -8.36 -5.63 1.61
CA ALA A 249 -6.92 -5.81 1.77
C ALA A 249 -6.57 -7.24 2.22
N HIS A 250 -7.32 -7.79 3.18
CA HIS A 250 -7.16 -9.18 3.60
C HIS A 250 -7.41 -10.16 2.44
N MET A 251 -8.44 -9.93 1.63
CA MET A 251 -8.71 -10.77 0.45
C MET A 251 -7.60 -10.65 -0.59
N ALA A 252 -7.08 -9.44 -0.83
CA ALA A 252 -5.98 -9.22 -1.76
C ALA A 252 -4.68 -9.91 -1.30
N GLU A 253 -4.38 -9.89 0.00
CA GLU A 253 -3.25 -10.61 0.60
C GLU A 253 -3.36 -12.13 0.41
N HIS A 254 -4.58 -12.66 0.42
CA HIS A 254 -4.87 -14.08 0.18
C HIS A 254 -5.11 -14.40 -1.31
N HIS A 255 -4.65 -13.54 -2.21
CA HIS A 255 -4.69 -13.74 -3.66
C HIS A 255 -6.10 -13.95 -4.24
N ALA A 256 -7.12 -13.38 -3.61
CA ALA A 256 -8.48 -13.38 -4.18
C ALA A 256 -8.51 -12.63 -5.51
N ALA A 257 -9.36 -13.08 -6.43
CA ALA A 257 -9.54 -12.41 -7.70
C ALA A 257 -10.17 -11.01 -7.51
N LYS A 258 -9.84 -10.08 -8.39
CA LYS A 258 -10.36 -8.71 -8.36
C LYS A 258 -11.90 -8.67 -8.24
N GLU A 259 -12.56 -9.49 -9.03
CA GLU A 259 -14.01 -9.60 -9.08
C GLU A 259 -14.61 -10.04 -7.74
N GLU A 260 -13.95 -10.95 -7.04
CA GLU A 260 -14.37 -11.43 -5.72
C GLU A 260 -14.25 -10.33 -4.66
N ILE A 261 -13.15 -9.56 -4.70
CA ILE A 261 -12.96 -8.41 -3.79
C ILE A 261 -14.03 -7.35 -4.04
N VAL A 262 -14.27 -6.98 -5.31
CA VAL A 262 -15.28 -6.00 -5.70
C VAL A 262 -16.67 -6.42 -5.21
N GLU A 263 -17.04 -7.68 -5.41
CA GLU A 263 -18.34 -8.21 -4.96
C GLU A 263 -18.46 -8.29 -3.44
N ALA A 264 -17.36 -8.59 -2.73
CA ALA A 264 -17.32 -8.60 -1.28
C ALA A 264 -17.57 -7.19 -0.71
N VAL A 265 -16.86 -6.16 -1.23
CA VAL A 265 -17.05 -4.77 -0.80
C VAL A 265 -18.47 -4.29 -1.07
N LYS A 266 -19.03 -4.56 -2.25
CA LYS A 266 -20.43 -4.21 -2.58
C LYS A 266 -21.44 -4.89 -1.65
N ARG A 267 -21.20 -6.15 -1.26
CA ARG A 267 -22.07 -6.85 -0.30
C ARG A 267 -21.98 -6.26 1.09
N LEU A 268 -20.77 -5.89 1.55
CA LEU A 268 -20.56 -5.28 2.86
C LEU A 268 -21.34 -3.99 3.04
N GLU A 269 -21.55 -3.20 1.98
CA GLU A 269 -22.36 -1.99 2.00
C GLU A 269 -23.76 -2.21 2.60
N GLY A 270 -24.33 -3.41 2.43
CA GLY A 270 -25.66 -3.77 2.97
C GLY A 270 -25.64 -4.30 4.42
N PHE A 271 -24.48 -4.72 4.92
CA PHE A 271 -24.35 -5.34 6.24
C PHE A 271 -23.75 -4.41 7.30
N ILE A 272 -23.07 -3.35 6.88
CA ILE A 272 -22.45 -2.38 7.79
C ILE A 272 -23.43 -1.22 8.03
N SER A 273 -23.55 -0.80 9.26
CA SER A 273 -24.31 0.41 9.65
C SER A 273 -23.37 1.36 10.38
N SER A 274 -23.39 2.64 9.98
CA SER A 274 -22.59 3.68 10.62
C SER A 274 -23.47 4.59 11.45
N ALA A 275 -23.12 4.76 12.71
CA ALA A 275 -23.78 5.70 13.61
C ALA A 275 -22.71 6.50 14.39
N PHE A 276 -22.95 7.81 14.52
CA PHE A 276 -22.04 8.73 15.21
C PHE A 276 -22.78 9.42 16.33
N ILE A 277 -22.24 9.37 17.55
CA ILE A 277 -22.71 10.16 18.67
C ILE A 277 -21.96 11.50 18.65
N ILE A 278 -22.70 12.59 18.59
CA ILE A 278 -22.13 13.92 18.51
C ILE A 278 -22.12 14.57 19.89
N ASN A 279 -20.92 14.85 20.41
CA ASN A 279 -20.75 15.50 21.70
C ASN A 279 -21.11 17.01 21.66
N SER A 280 -20.84 17.67 20.52
CA SER A 280 -21.16 19.08 20.32
C SER A 280 -21.74 19.31 18.93
N THR A 281 -22.91 19.92 18.88
CA THR A 281 -23.58 20.29 17.64
C THR A 281 -23.09 21.59 17.02
N HIS A 282 -22.17 22.31 17.70
CA HIS A 282 -21.69 23.63 17.32
C HIS A 282 -21.08 23.66 15.91
N MET A 283 -20.13 22.77 15.64
CA MET A 283 -19.45 22.70 14.34
C MET A 283 -20.40 22.30 13.21
N MET A 284 -21.36 21.43 13.47
CA MET A 284 -22.36 21.04 12.48
C MET A 284 -23.32 22.17 12.15
N CYS A 285 -23.63 22.99 13.14
CA CYS A 285 -24.43 24.20 12.93
C CYS A 285 -23.63 25.26 12.14
N GLN A 286 -22.36 25.47 12.47
CA GLN A 286 -21.48 26.40 11.74
C GLN A 286 -21.29 26.00 10.27
N SER A 287 -21.17 24.69 9.98
CA SER A 287 -21.07 24.14 8.62
C SER A 287 -22.42 24.08 7.89
N GLY A 288 -23.51 24.52 8.51
CA GLY A 288 -24.85 24.50 7.91
C GLY A 288 -25.51 23.13 7.81
N ARG A 289 -24.89 22.08 8.39
CA ARG A 289 -25.43 20.70 8.34
C ARG A 289 -26.61 20.48 9.26
N ILE A 290 -26.75 21.28 10.33
CA ILE A 290 -27.92 21.33 11.21
C ILE A 290 -28.40 22.75 11.43
N PRO A 291 -29.72 22.99 11.53
CA PRO A 291 -30.27 24.31 11.84
C PRO A 291 -29.91 24.76 13.25
N LYS A 292 -29.68 26.07 13.44
CA LYS A 292 -29.36 26.67 14.75
C LYS A 292 -30.37 26.33 15.86
N ARG A 293 -31.65 26.20 15.51
CA ARG A 293 -32.71 25.79 16.44
C ARG A 293 -32.49 24.40 17.04
N ILE A 294 -31.93 23.47 16.24
CA ILE A 294 -31.61 22.11 16.73
C ILE A 294 -30.41 22.18 17.67
N GLN A 295 -29.40 22.98 17.35
CA GLN A 295 -28.27 23.21 18.24
C GLN A 295 -28.75 23.72 19.61
N ILE A 296 -29.55 24.79 19.64
CA ILE A 296 -30.07 25.37 20.87
C ILE A 296 -30.87 24.34 21.69
N LEU A 297 -31.67 23.52 21.04
CA LEU A 297 -32.45 22.46 21.71
C LEU A 297 -31.52 21.39 22.33
N CYS A 298 -30.52 20.95 21.60
CA CYS A 298 -29.55 19.96 22.08
C CYS A 298 -28.76 20.51 23.27
N ASP A 299 -28.30 21.76 23.18
CA ASP A 299 -27.53 22.40 24.25
C ASP A 299 -28.37 22.61 25.51
N ALA A 300 -29.64 23.06 25.35
CA ALA A 300 -30.55 23.31 26.46
C ALA A 300 -30.99 22.04 27.20
N LEU A 301 -31.12 20.93 26.50
CA LEU A 301 -31.58 19.63 27.03
C LEU A 301 -30.41 18.63 27.26
N LEU A 302 -29.16 19.06 27.05
CA LEU A 302 -27.97 18.20 27.13
C LEU A 302 -28.09 16.92 26.29
N LEU A 303 -28.66 17.07 25.07
CA LEU A 303 -28.84 15.96 24.17
C LEU A 303 -27.63 15.76 23.27
N HIS A 304 -27.22 14.50 23.12
CA HIS A 304 -26.19 14.08 22.19
C HIS A 304 -26.85 13.38 20.99
N PRO A 305 -27.00 14.08 19.85
CA PRO A 305 -27.65 13.48 18.68
C PRO A 305 -26.86 12.28 18.15
N VAL A 306 -27.59 11.26 17.74
CA VAL A 306 -27.03 10.14 17.00
C VAL A 306 -27.31 10.36 15.53
N LEU A 307 -26.26 10.51 14.74
CA LEU A 307 -26.33 10.56 13.29
C LEU A 307 -26.17 9.16 12.73
N VAL A 308 -27.09 8.75 11.89
CA VAL A 308 -27.02 7.47 11.19
C VAL A 308 -26.86 7.77 9.70
N LEU A 309 -25.81 7.19 9.12
CA LEU A 309 -25.64 7.25 7.67
C LEU A 309 -26.72 6.34 7.04
N ARG A 310 -27.62 6.94 6.29
CA ARG A 310 -28.64 6.22 5.51
C ARG A 310 -28.38 6.43 4.03
N LYS A 311 -28.64 5.40 3.26
CA LYS A 311 -28.62 5.46 1.79
C LYS A 311 -29.70 6.38 1.26
#